data_1c4f90783200b7eccab3576ed39f387c
#
_entry.id   1c4f90783200b7eccab3576ed39f387c
#
_cell.length_a   1.000
_cell.length_b   1.000
_cell.length_c   1.000
_cell.angle_alpha   90.00
_cell.angle_beta   90.00
_cell.angle_gamma   90.00
#
_symmetry.space_group_name_H-M   'P 1'
#
loop_
_entity.id
_entity.type
_entity.pdbx_description
1 polymer ?
#
loop_
_entity_poly.entity_id
_entity_poly.type
_entity_poly.pdbx_seq_one_letter_code
_entity_poly.pdbx_strand_id
1 'polypeptide(L)'
;TSVECLAVSNFDSLVNHRCQFIDGHQQFIKPGDPRSGAFIVYDNDTESLYINGESGSKRSDCDEARERVAMGILLALQYQRTSDKKLMDALNNYVSFIRRIQKPDYTTNSTVDFKSKNRGYNYPWVADFWFTMFRTTGNKQYLKDGYGTLRALVRYFKHGFYCINIPTYGYTLLKENGFTAEADTLLNDFKSMADVFCENGPNYPTSEVNYEQSIVAPSIIHLLNVYMLTGDEKYLKGAESQLPLLESFGGKQPSFHLYDI
;
A
#
# COMPACT_ATOMS: atom_id res chain seq x y z
N THR A 1 -24.31 -0.22 -28.42
CA THR A 1 -23.60 0.01 -27.18
C THR A 1 -24.23 -0.92 -26.15
N SER A 2 -23.49 -1.90 -25.65
CA SER A 2 -23.92 -2.78 -24.55
C SER A 2 -23.37 -2.24 -23.24
N VAL A 3 -24.19 -2.27 -22.19
CA VAL A 3 -23.77 -2.00 -20.81
C VAL A 3 -23.86 -3.32 -20.07
N GLU A 4 -22.74 -3.79 -19.57
CA GLU A 4 -22.71 -4.95 -18.68
C GLU A 4 -22.97 -4.48 -17.26
N CYS A 5 -23.96 -5.09 -16.61
CA CYS A 5 -24.29 -4.82 -15.21
C CYS A 5 -24.10 -6.11 -14.41
N LEU A 6 -23.24 -6.06 -13.38
CA LEU A 6 -23.09 -7.15 -12.43
C LEU A 6 -23.96 -6.88 -11.20
N ALA A 7 -24.92 -7.76 -10.94
CA ALA A 7 -25.67 -7.75 -9.70
C ALA A 7 -24.86 -8.52 -8.64
N VAL A 8 -24.49 -7.84 -7.57
CA VAL A 8 -23.73 -8.43 -6.46
C VAL A 8 -24.57 -8.43 -5.17
N SER A 9 -24.15 -9.23 -4.21
CA SER A 9 -24.70 -9.20 -2.84
C SER A 9 -24.55 -7.82 -2.22
N ASN A 10 -25.27 -7.58 -1.12
CA ASN A 10 -25.08 -6.38 -0.32
C ASN A 10 -23.58 -6.20 0.00
N PHE A 11 -23.08 -4.97 -0.19
CA PHE A 11 -21.65 -4.64 -0.05
C PHE A 11 -21.09 -5.05 1.33
N ASP A 12 -21.84 -4.79 2.41
CA ASP A 12 -21.41 -5.17 3.76
C ASP A 12 -21.28 -6.68 3.92
N SER A 13 -22.17 -7.45 3.30
CA SER A 13 -22.07 -8.91 3.28
C SER A 13 -20.82 -9.38 2.54
N LEU A 14 -20.51 -8.78 1.38
CA LEU A 14 -19.30 -9.11 0.62
C LEU A 14 -18.03 -8.82 1.42
N VAL A 15 -17.96 -7.64 2.04
CA VAL A 15 -16.82 -7.26 2.89
C VAL A 15 -16.67 -8.20 4.08
N ASN A 16 -17.77 -8.53 4.76
CA ASN A 16 -17.74 -9.48 5.87
C ASN A 16 -17.23 -10.86 5.44
N HIS A 17 -17.75 -11.41 4.36
CA HIS A 17 -17.29 -12.70 3.82
C HIS A 17 -15.81 -12.65 3.45
N ARG A 18 -15.36 -11.56 2.80
CA ARG A 18 -13.94 -11.40 2.47
C ARG A 18 -13.06 -11.34 3.71
N CYS A 19 -13.47 -10.61 4.74
CA CYS A 19 -12.72 -10.53 6.00
C CYS A 19 -12.66 -11.88 6.71
N GLN A 20 -13.77 -12.62 6.75
CA GLN A 20 -13.82 -13.98 7.32
C GLN A 20 -12.93 -14.95 6.55
N PHE A 21 -12.90 -14.83 5.21
CA PHE A 21 -12.02 -15.65 4.39
C PHE A 21 -10.54 -15.35 4.65
N ILE A 22 -10.17 -14.06 4.77
CA ILE A 22 -8.79 -13.64 5.08
C ILE A 22 -8.37 -14.20 6.44
N ASP A 23 -9.19 -14.03 7.47
CA ASP A 23 -8.91 -14.53 8.84
C ASP A 23 -8.83 -16.07 8.87
N GLY A 24 -9.82 -16.74 8.28
CA GLY A 24 -9.96 -18.20 8.39
C GLY A 24 -9.07 -19.01 7.43
N HIS A 25 -8.68 -18.45 6.29
CA HIS A 25 -8.00 -19.21 5.22
C HIS A 25 -6.67 -18.58 4.76
N GLN A 26 -6.47 -17.27 4.91
CA GLN A 26 -5.27 -16.61 4.39
C GLN A 26 -4.26 -16.22 5.47
N GLN A 27 -4.63 -16.24 6.75
CA GLN A 27 -3.67 -16.00 7.82
C GLN A 27 -2.90 -17.27 8.15
N PHE A 28 -1.58 -17.23 7.96
CA PHE A 28 -0.70 -18.34 8.30
C PHE A 28 -0.32 -18.30 9.78
N ILE A 29 -0.75 -19.29 10.55
CA ILE A 29 -0.45 -19.41 11.97
C ILE A 29 0.30 -20.74 12.22
N LYS A 30 1.59 -20.64 12.53
CA LYS A 30 2.43 -21.79 12.84
C LYS A 30 3.47 -21.40 13.90
N PRO A 31 3.35 -21.88 15.12
CA PRO A 31 4.31 -21.57 16.18
C PRO A 31 5.75 -21.90 15.77
N GLY A 32 6.68 -20.97 16.01
CA GLY A 32 8.09 -21.14 15.66
C GLY A 32 8.45 -20.82 14.20
N ASP A 33 7.47 -20.66 13.31
CA ASP A 33 7.71 -20.22 11.93
C ASP A 33 7.80 -18.69 11.87
N PRO A 34 8.84 -18.12 11.28
CA PRO A 34 8.98 -16.66 11.18
C PRO A 34 7.86 -15.98 10.37
N ARG A 35 7.16 -16.72 9.51
CA ARG A 35 6.01 -16.24 8.73
C ARG A 35 4.70 -16.24 9.52
N SER A 36 4.69 -16.79 10.73
CA SER A 36 3.47 -16.87 11.54
C SER A 36 2.84 -15.49 11.74
N GLY A 37 1.57 -15.34 11.43
CA GLY A 37 0.83 -14.08 11.41
C GLY A 37 0.74 -13.42 10.03
N ALA A 38 1.52 -13.84 9.04
CA ALA A 38 1.44 -13.32 7.68
C ALA A 38 0.10 -13.65 7.02
N PHE A 39 -0.34 -12.76 6.12
CA PHE A 39 -1.37 -13.11 5.14
C PHE A 39 -0.69 -13.64 3.88
N ILE A 40 -1.17 -14.77 3.39
CA ILE A 40 -0.55 -15.49 2.28
C ILE A 40 -1.57 -15.69 1.16
N VAL A 41 -1.09 -15.84 -0.07
CA VAL A 41 -1.93 -16.17 -1.23
C VAL A 41 -2.64 -17.49 -0.95
N TYR A 42 -3.91 -17.54 -1.30
CA TYR A 42 -4.71 -18.76 -1.29
C TYR A 42 -4.92 -19.24 -2.72
N ASP A 43 -4.57 -20.47 -2.95
CA ASP A 43 -4.81 -21.15 -4.21
C ASP A 43 -6.17 -21.82 -4.16
N ASN A 44 -7.11 -21.35 -5.01
CA ASN A 44 -8.47 -21.87 -5.04
C ASN A 44 -8.56 -23.27 -5.67
N ASP A 45 -7.59 -23.66 -6.51
CA ASP A 45 -7.61 -24.97 -7.18
C ASP A 45 -7.19 -26.08 -6.20
N THR A 46 -6.23 -25.79 -5.35
CA THR A 46 -5.71 -26.72 -4.34
C THR A 46 -6.33 -26.50 -2.95
N GLU A 47 -7.16 -25.48 -2.80
CA GLU A 47 -7.78 -25.06 -1.54
C GLU A 47 -6.76 -24.91 -0.38
N SER A 48 -5.59 -24.36 -0.69
CA SER A 48 -4.47 -24.26 0.26
C SER A 48 -3.70 -22.96 0.16
N LEU A 49 -2.92 -22.66 1.19
CA LEU A 49 -2.00 -21.53 1.17
C LEU A 49 -0.83 -21.80 0.22
N TYR A 50 -0.56 -20.82 -0.64
CA TYR A 50 0.57 -20.86 -1.54
C TYR A 50 1.84 -20.37 -0.82
N ILE A 51 2.56 -21.31 -0.19
CA ILE A 51 3.72 -21.02 0.63
C ILE A 51 5.00 -21.22 -0.20
N ASN A 52 5.87 -20.21 -0.22
CA ASN A 52 7.13 -20.29 -0.94
C ASN A 52 7.99 -21.45 -0.43
N GLY A 53 8.48 -22.28 -1.35
CA GLY A 53 9.31 -23.44 -1.06
C GLY A 53 8.55 -24.72 -0.67
N GLU A 54 7.26 -24.63 -0.33
CA GLU A 54 6.43 -25.78 0.02
C GLU A 54 5.52 -26.21 -1.14
N SER A 55 5.08 -25.27 -1.98
CA SER A 55 4.16 -25.52 -3.11
C SER A 55 4.86 -25.90 -4.42
N GLY A 56 6.12 -26.26 -4.40
CA GLY A 56 6.88 -26.60 -5.61
C GLY A 56 7.20 -25.44 -6.54
N SER A 57 6.73 -24.24 -6.22
CA SER A 57 7.01 -23.02 -6.98
C SER A 57 8.38 -22.46 -6.60
N LYS A 58 9.18 -22.15 -7.61
CA LYS A 58 10.44 -21.42 -7.47
C LYS A 58 10.24 -19.89 -7.60
N ARG A 59 9.01 -19.41 -7.57
CA ARG A 59 8.71 -17.99 -7.77
C ARG A 59 8.94 -17.21 -6.49
N SER A 60 9.63 -16.11 -6.60
CA SER A 60 9.91 -15.15 -5.53
C SER A 60 8.72 -14.24 -5.16
N ASP A 61 7.54 -14.49 -5.73
CA ASP A 61 6.36 -13.62 -5.61
C ASP A 61 5.42 -14.01 -4.47
N CYS A 62 5.84 -14.90 -3.61
CA CYS A 62 5.14 -15.15 -2.34
C CYS A 62 5.51 -14.06 -1.34
N ASP A 63 5.23 -12.84 -1.72
CA ASP A 63 5.53 -11.65 -0.95
C ASP A 63 4.50 -11.52 0.18
N GLU A 64 4.89 -11.82 1.40
CA GLU A 64 4.02 -11.70 2.57
C GLU A 64 3.82 -10.23 2.99
N ALA A 65 4.61 -9.29 2.41
CA ALA A 65 4.46 -7.86 2.64
C ALA A 65 3.61 -7.20 1.55
N ARG A 66 4.18 -6.46 0.65
CA ARG A 66 3.56 -5.55 -0.34
C ARG A 66 2.13 -5.91 -0.78
N GLU A 67 1.94 -7.03 -1.44
CA GLU A 67 0.65 -7.41 -2.03
C GLU A 67 -0.37 -7.90 -0.98
N ARG A 68 0.10 -8.19 0.23
CA ARG A 68 -0.72 -8.75 1.31
C ARG A 68 -1.12 -7.71 2.36
N VAL A 69 -0.41 -6.59 2.42
CA VAL A 69 -0.65 -5.53 3.41
C VAL A 69 -2.08 -4.97 3.31
N ALA A 70 -2.63 -4.90 2.09
CA ALA A 70 -4.01 -4.49 1.88
C ALA A 70 -5.04 -5.36 2.61
N MET A 71 -4.74 -6.65 2.85
CA MET A 71 -5.61 -7.52 3.67
C MET A 71 -5.66 -7.02 5.12
N GLY A 72 -4.49 -6.67 5.70
CA GLY A 72 -4.44 -6.09 7.04
C GLY A 72 -5.18 -4.76 7.13
N ILE A 73 -5.04 -3.90 6.14
CA ILE A 73 -5.78 -2.63 6.06
C ILE A 73 -7.29 -2.89 6.00
N LEU A 74 -7.74 -3.82 5.15
CA LEU A 74 -9.16 -4.18 5.06
C LEU A 74 -9.72 -4.69 6.38
N LEU A 75 -8.99 -5.59 7.07
CA LEU A 75 -9.42 -6.10 8.38
C LEU A 75 -9.49 -4.97 9.42
N ALA A 76 -8.54 -4.04 9.42
CA ALA A 76 -8.55 -2.91 10.34
C ALA A 76 -9.74 -1.96 10.09
N LEU A 77 -10.03 -1.64 8.83
CA LEU A 77 -11.19 -0.84 8.45
C LEU A 77 -12.51 -1.54 8.83
N GLN A 78 -12.60 -2.85 8.63
CA GLN A 78 -13.79 -3.61 9.02
C GLN A 78 -13.93 -3.70 10.54
N TYR A 79 -12.83 -3.87 11.28
CA TYR A 79 -12.83 -3.79 12.73
C TYR A 79 -13.37 -2.44 13.25
N GLN A 80 -12.99 -1.31 12.63
CA GLN A 80 -13.52 0.01 13.00
C GLN A 80 -15.05 0.09 12.86
N ARG A 81 -15.64 -0.69 11.95
CA ARG A 81 -17.09 -0.72 11.71
C ARG A 81 -17.82 -1.70 12.63
N THR A 82 -17.21 -2.84 12.95
CA THR A 82 -17.91 -3.97 13.59
C THR A 82 -17.48 -4.25 15.01
N SER A 83 -16.27 -3.81 15.39
CA SER A 83 -15.62 -4.18 16.67
C SER A 83 -15.48 -5.70 16.88
N ASP A 84 -15.42 -6.48 15.80
CA ASP A 84 -15.25 -7.93 15.86
C ASP A 84 -13.87 -8.31 16.39
N LYS A 85 -13.83 -8.93 17.57
CA LYS A 85 -12.58 -9.30 18.25
C LYS A 85 -11.70 -10.24 17.41
N LYS A 86 -12.27 -11.11 16.59
CA LYS A 86 -11.50 -12.02 15.73
C LYS A 86 -10.62 -11.23 14.76
N LEU A 87 -11.16 -10.15 14.18
CA LEU A 87 -10.40 -9.28 13.28
C LEU A 87 -9.24 -8.61 14.03
N MET A 88 -9.45 -8.18 15.28
CA MET A 88 -8.37 -7.61 16.09
C MET A 88 -7.29 -8.65 16.44
N ASP A 89 -7.69 -9.88 16.74
CA ASP A 89 -6.74 -10.97 17.01
C ASP A 89 -5.89 -11.28 15.76
N ALA A 90 -6.52 -11.35 14.58
CA ALA A 90 -5.82 -11.49 13.31
C ALA A 90 -4.87 -10.31 13.04
N LEU A 91 -5.30 -9.08 13.32
CA LEU A 91 -4.46 -7.88 13.19
C LEU A 91 -3.27 -7.90 14.14
N ASN A 92 -3.41 -8.33 15.38
CA ASN A 92 -2.32 -8.44 16.34
C ASN A 92 -1.27 -9.47 15.87
N ASN A 93 -1.72 -10.60 15.31
CA ASN A 93 -0.84 -11.57 14.68
C ASN A 93 -0.07 -10.96 13.50
N TYR A 94 -0.77 -10.18 12.66
CA TYR A 94 -0.17 -9.53 11.50
C TYR A 94 0.80 -8.41 11.90
N VAL A 95 0.47 -7.60 12.90
CA VAL A 95 1.40 -6.62 13.51
C VAL A 95 2.69 -7.31 13.93
N SER A 96 2.58 -8.46 14.61
CA SER A 96 3.73 -9.23 15.04
C SER A 96 4.58 -9.72 13.86
N PHE A 97 3.95 -10.10 12.76
CA PHE A 97 4.63 -10.45 11.52
C PHE A 97 5.33 -9.23 10.88
N ILE A 98 4.64 -8.11 10.70
CA ILE A 98 5.23 -6.88 10.12
C ILE A 98 6.45 -6.43 10.93
N ARG A 99 6.40 -6.53 12.27
CA ARG A 99 7.56 -6.24 13.14
C ARG A 99 8.77 -7.14 12.84
N ARG A 100 8.58 -8.35 12.34
CA ARG A 100 9.70 -9.26 11.98
C ARG A 100 10.33 -8.91 10.64
N ILE A 101 9.56 -8.40 9.68
CA ILE A 101 10.08 -8.01 8.36
C ILE A 101 10.57 -6.56 8.30
N GLN A 102 10.23 -5.74 9.30
CA GLN A 102 10.68 -4.37 9.42
C GLN A 102 11.80 -4.25 10.46
N LYS A 103 12.95 -3.72 10.06
CA LYS A 103 14.10 -3.52 10.93
C LYS A 103 13.90 -2.28 11.85
N PRO A 104 14.70 -2.13 12.92
CA PRO A 104 14.62 -0.96 13.80
C PRO A 104 14.84 0.39 13.10
N ASP A 105 15.53 0.41 11.97
CA ASP A 105 15.73 1.60 11.13
C ASP A 105 14.60 1.82 10.11
N TYR A 106 13.51 1.06 10.24
CA TYR A 106 12.34 1.02 9.36
C TYR A 106 12.60 0.49 7.95
N THR A 107 13.78 -0.07 7.66
CA THR A 107 13.98 -0.85 6.43
C THR A 107 13.01 -2.01 6.42
N THR A 108 12.21 -2.12 5.36
CA THR A 108 11.12 -3.09 5.27
C THR A 108 11.40 -4.09 4.16
N ASN A 109 11.56 -5.36 4.53
CA ASN A 109 11.75 -6.46 3.59
C ASN A 109 10.40 -6.93 3.03
N SER A 110 10.42 -7.58 1.88
CA SER A 110 9.23 -8.19 1.29
C SER A 110 8.78 -9.42 2.08
N THR A 111 9.72 -10.20 2.57
CA THR A 111 9.49 -11.46 3.28
C THR A 111 10.39 -11.58 4.50
N VAL A 112 10.21 -12.66 5.26
CA VAL A 112 11.10 -13.04 6.37
C VAL A 112 12.45 -13.57 5.90
N ASP A 113 12.60 -13.90 4.62
CA ASP A 113 13.91 -14.22 4.05
C ASP A 113 14.70 -12.92 3.84
N PHE A 114 15.69 -12.71 4.71
CA PHE A 114 16.56 -11.53 4.67
C PHE A 114 17.45 -11.43 3.42
N LYS A 115 17.45 -12.44 2.56
CA LYS A 115 18.01 -12.34 1.21
C LYS A 115 17.07 -11.62 0.25
N SER A 116 15.81 -11.43 0.63
CA SER A 116 14.87 -10.64 -0.16
C SER A 116 15.35 -9.20 -0.22
N LYS A 117 15.34 -8.64 -1.41
CA LYS A 117 15.78 -7.27 -1.65
C LYS A 117 14.83 -6.28 -0.95
N ASN A 118 15.40 -5.23 -0.38
CA ASN A 118 14.68 -4.05 0.01
C ASN A 118 13.98 -3.45 -1.23
N ARG A 119 12.64 -3.45 -1.25
CA ARG A 119 11.84 -2.97 -2.38
C ARG A 119 11.09 -1.70 -2.00
N GLY A 120 11.17 -0.68 -2.84
CA GLY A 120 10.48 0.61 -2.63
C GLY A 120 8.97 0.45 -2.42
N TYR A 121 8.37 -0.51 -3.09
CA TYR A 121 6.94 -0.81 -3.00
C TYR A 121 6.44 -1.20 -1.61
N ASN A 122 7.29 -1.76 -0.75
CA ASN A 122 6.87 -2.19 0.59
C ASN A 122 6.54 -1.02 1.50
N TYR A 123 7.25 0.10 1.36
CA TYR A 123 7.20 1.20 2.33
C TYR A 123 5.86 1.93 2.35
N PRO A 124 5.28 2.37 1.22
CA PRO A 124 3.97 3.03 1.25
C PRO A 124 2.88 2.14 1.83
N TRP A 125 2.83 0.87 1.46
CA TRP A 125 1.85 -0.08 1.97
C TRP A 125 1.99 -0.32 3.48
N VAL A 126 3.20 -0.54 3.96
CA VAL A 126 3.45 -0.77 5.40
C VAL A 126 3.21 0.50 6.21
N ALA A 127 3.55 1.68 5.68
CA ALA A 127 3.23 2.95 6.31
C ALA A 127 1.71 3.17 6.41
N ASP A 128 0.97 2.86 5.34
CA ASP A 128 -0.50 2.94 5.31
C ASP A 128 -1.13 2.01 6.35
N PHE A 129 -0.63 0.78 6.47
CA PHE A 129 -1.06 -0.16 7.51
C PHE A 129 -0.82 0.42 8.91
N TRP A 130 0.36 1.00 9.20
CA TRP A 130 0.64 1.60 10.50
C TRP A 130 -0.28 2.77 10.82
N PHE A 131 -0.51 3.66 9.88
CA PHE A 131 -1.45 4.77 10.07
C PHE A 131 -2.89 4.27 10.25
N THR A 132 -3.29 3.25 9.52
CA THR A 132 -4.60 2.61 9.69
C THR A 132 -4.72 1.95 11.07
N MET A 133 -3.68 1.27 11.55
CA MET A 133 -3.65 0.70 12.91
C MET A 133 -3.72 1.79 13.99
N PHE A 134 -3.08 2.95 13.78
CA PHE A 134 -3.27 4.08 14.67
C PHE A 134 -4.74 4.54 14.73
N ARG A 135 -5.39 4.71 13.58
CA ARG A 135 -6.81 5.10 13.51
C ARG A 135 -7.71 4.05 14.17
N THR A 136 -7.32 2.80 14.15
CA THR A 136 -8.06 1.67 14.72
C THR A 136 -7.91 1.59 16.24
N THR A 137 -6.73 1.88 16.77
CA THR A 137 -6.40 1.57 18.19
C THR A 137 -6.08 2.79 19.03
N GLY A 138 -5.79 3.94 18.42
CA GLY A 138 -5.26 5.14 19.11
C GLY A 138 -3.81 5.03 19.58
N ASN A 139 -3.13 3.90 19.33
CA ASN A 139 -1.76 3.70 19.79
C ASN A 139 -0.77 4.56 18.98
N LYS A 140 -0.24 5.61 19.61
CA LYS A 140 0.69 6.57 19.01
C LYS A 140 2.00 5.95 18.50
N GLN A 141 2.36 4.74 18.96
CA GLN A 141 3.53 4.06 18.41
C GLN A 141 3.34 3.79 16.90
N TYR A 142 2.13 3.46 16.45
CA TYR A 142 1.86 3.24 15.03
C TYR A 142 2.00 4.50 14.18
N LEU A 143 1.77 5.71 14.74
CA LEU A 143 2.11 6.96 14.04
C LEU A 143 3.61 7.09 13.80
N LYS A 144 4.42 6.79 14.83
CA LYS A 144 5.88 6.80 14.70
C LYS A 144 6.38 5.76 13.71
N ASP A 145 5.75 4.59 13.69
CA ASP A 145 6.09 3.52 12.74
C ASP A 145 5.77 3.91 11.31
N GLY A 146 4.60 4.50 11.06
CA GLY A 146 4.23 5.01 9.74
C GLY A 146 5.18 6.13 9.26
N TYR A 147 5.47 7.09 10.13
CA TYR A 147 6.44 8.15 9.87
C TYR A 147 7.83 7.58 9.53
N GLY A 148 8.37 6.71 10.42
CA GLY A 148 9.68 6.11 10.23
C GLY A 148 9.78 5.31 8.94
N THR A 149 8.69 4.61 8.55
CA THR A 149 8.62 3.84 7.32
C THR A 149 8.69 4.75 6.09
N LEU A 150 7.96 5.86 6.04
CA LEU A 150 8.05 6.83 4.94
C LEU A 150 9.41 7.54 4.89
N ARG A 151 10.00 7.85 6.05
CA ARG A 151 11.37 8.40 6.09
C ARG A 151 12.41 7.40 5.58
N ALA A 152 12.22 6.11 5.82
CA ALA A 152 13.08 5.08 5.27
C ALA A 152 12.91 4.95 3.74
N LEU A 153 11.69 5.09 3.20
CA LEU A 153 11.46 5.18 1.76
C LEU A 153 12.33 6.27 1.13
N VAL A 154 12.23 7.50 1.64
CA VAL A 154 12.98 8.65 1.10
C VAL A 154 14.50 8.46 1.26
N ARG A 155 14.95 7.89 2.38
CA ARG A 155 16.38 7.61 2.61
C ARG A 155 16.97 6.67 1.57
N TYR A 156 16.24 5.62 1.16
CA TYR A 156 16.74 4.58 0.26
C TYR A 156 16.43 4.85 -1.22
N PHE A 157 15.27 5.42 -1.52
CA PHE A 157 14.78 5.57 -2.90
C PHE A 157 14.69 7.03 -3.36
N LYS A 158 15.05 7.98 -2.47
CA LYS A 158 14.99 9.41 -2.73
C LYS A 158 13.56 9.88 -3.05
N HIS A 159 13.45 11.00 -3.76
CA HIS A 159 12.16 11.63 -4.09
C HIS A 159 11.67 11.26 -5.49
N GLY A 160 12.41 10.47 -6.26
CA GLY A 160 12.08 10.12 -7.64
C GLY A 160 11.40 8.76 -7.83
N PHE A 161 10.77 8.21 -6.79
CA PHE A 161 10.10 6.92 -6.86
C PHE A 161 8.63 7.08 -7.26
N TYR A 162 8.24 6.61 -8.45
CA TYR A 162 6.95 6.88 -9.08
C TYR A 162 5.82 5.92 -8.70
N CYS A 163 6.12 4.72 -8.31
CA CYS A 163 5.09 3.70 -8.15
C CYS A 163 4.52 3.66 -6.74
N ILE A 164 3.21 3.39 -6.65
CA ILE A 164 2.37 3.21 -5.46
C ILE A 164 1.95 4.51 -4.78
N ASN A 165 0.70 4.55 -4.39
CA ASN A 165 0.12 5.66 -3.63
C ASN A 165 0.81 5.83 -2.28
N ILE A 166 1.40 6.99 -2.08
CA ILE A 166 1.99 7.38 -0.79
C ILE A 166 0.85 7.82 0.13
N PRO A 167 0.77 7.31 1.38
CA PRO A 167 -0.28 7.70 2.32
C PRO A 167 -0.02 9.10 2.90
N THR A 168 -0.26 10.14 2.08
CA THR A 168 -0.01 11.56 2.42
C THR A 168 -0.85 12.04 3.59
N TYR A 169 -1.99 11.40 3.87
CA TYR A 169 -2.82 11.69 5.03
C TYR A 169 -2.10 11.47 6.38
N GLY A 170 -0.98 10.74 6.37
CA GLY A 170 -0.10 10.60 7.51
C GLY A 170 0.40 11.95 8.05
N TYR A 171 0.55 12.96 7.19
CA TYR A 171 0.84 14.35 7.60
C TYR A 171 -0.23 14.88 8.56
N THR A 172 -1.49 14.78 8.18
CA THR A 172 -2.62 15.25 8.97
C THR A 172 -2.71 14.52 10.32
N LEU A 173 -2.57 13.18 10.29
CA LEU A 173 -2.60 12.39 11.51
C LEU A 173 -1.48 12.78 12.48
N LEU A 174 -0.26 12.97 12.01
CA LEU A 174 0.86 13.40 12.83
C LEU A 174 0.60 14.79 13.44
N LYS A 175 0.18 15.74 12.62
CA LYS A 175 -0.07 17.11 13.03
C LYS A 175 -1.17 17.21 14.10
N GLU A 176 -2.29 16.54 13.91
CA GLU A 176 -3.42 16.52 14.83
C GLU A 176 -3.11 15.83 16.16
N ASN A 177 -2.08 14.97 16.18
CA ASN A 177 -1.68 14.23 17.38
C ASN A 177 -0.42 14.77 18.08
N GLY A 178 0.03 15.98 17.70
CA GLY A 178 1.11 16.70 18.36
C GLY A 178 2.52 16.37 17.85
N PHE A 179 2.65 15.65 16.74
CA PHE A 179 3.92 15.35 16.07
C PHE A 179 4.21 16.35 14.95
N THR A 180 4.23 17.66 15.31
CA THR A 180 4.31 18.75 14.32
C THR A 180 5.62 18.72 13.53
N ALA A 181 6.75 18.48 14.17
CA ALA A 181 8.06 18.44 13.50
C ALA A 181 8.15 17.27 12.50
N GLU A 182 7.60 16.10 12.87
CA GLU A 182 7.52 14.94 11.99
C GLU A 182 6.57 15.18 10.82
N ALA A 183 5.43 15.83 11.08
CA ALA A 183 4.48 16.21 10.04
C ALA A 183 5.13 17.17 9.03
N ASP A 184 5.78 18.24 9.50
CA ASP A 184 6.44 19.22 8.64
C ASP A 184 7.55 18.56 7.79
N THR A 185 8.27 17.60 8.38
CA THR A 185 9.29 16.82 7.67
C THR A 185 8.66 15.99 6.53
N LEU A 186 7.55 15.28 6.79
CA LEU A 186 6.86 14.53 5.74
C LEU A 186 6.28 15.44 4.66
N LEU A 187 5.71 16.60 5.03
CA LEU A 187 5.21 17.54 4.04
C LEU A 187 6.32 18.03 3.10
N ASN A 188 7.50 18.30 3.64
CA ASN A 188 8.66 18.66 2.84
C ASN A 188 9.09 17.53 1.89
N ASP A 189 9.09 16.28 2.36
CA ASP A 189 9.37 15.13 1.51
C ASP A 189 8.33 14.97 0.38
N PHE A 190 7.05 15.10 0.71
CA PHE A 190 5.97 15.00 -0.28
C PHE A 190 6.07 16.10 -1.33
N LYS A 191 6.36 17.34 -0.90
CA LYS A 191 6.60 18.46 -1.83
C LYS A 191 7.81 18.20 -2.72
N SER A 192 8.92 17.75 -2.15
CA SER A 192 10.13 17.45 -2.93
C SER A 192 9.89 16.35 -3.97
N MET A 193 9.10 15.33 -3.63
CA MET A 193 8.69 14.29 -4.58
C MET A 193 7.77 14.85 -5.67
N ALA A 194 6.78 15.66 -5.29
CA ALA A 194 5.87 16.32 -6.22
C ALA A 194 6.63 17.30 -7.15
N ASP A 195 7.65 18.01 -6.65
CA ASP A 195 8.48 18.89 -7.46
C ASP A 195 9.22 18.11 -8.56
N VAL A 196 9.79 16.95 -8.23
CA VAL A 196 10.41 16.05 -9.23
C VAL A 196 9.40 15.60 -10.27
N PHE A 197 8.18 15.23 -9.84
CA PHE A 197 7.13 14.79 -10.77
C PHE A 197 6.62 15.93 -11.66
N CYS A 198 6.55 17.16 -11.15
CA CYS A 198 6.23 18.34 -11.96
C CYS A 198 7.32 18.68 -12.97
N GLU A 199 8.59 18.60 -12.54
CA GLU A 199 9.75 18.90 -13.40
C GLU A 199 9.85 17.92 -14.57
N ASN A 200 9.65 16.64 -14.29
CA ASN A 200 9.64 15.61 -15.33
C ASN A 200 8.39 15.70 -16.23
N GLY A 201 7.24 16.06 -15.68
CA GLY A 201 5.97 16.11 -16.40
C GLY A 201 5.67 14.77 -17.09
N PRO A 202 5.31 14.77 -18.39
CA PRO A 202 5.08 13.53 -19.15
C PRO A 202 6.37 12.80 -19.55
N ASN A 203 7.56 13.37 -19.31
CA ASN A 203 8.86 12.78 -19.67
C ASN A 203 9.45 12.03 -18.48
N TYR A 204 8.94 10.85 -18.21
CA TYR A 204 9.42 10.02 -17.10
C TYR A 204 10.88 9.62 -17.30
N PRO A 205 11.64 9.44 -16.18
CA PRO A 205 13.01 8.95 -16.27
C PRO A 205 13.06 7.55 -16.89
N THR A 206 14.21 7.17 -17.46
CA THR A 206 14.39 5.88 -18.14
C THR A 206 14.24 4.67 -17.21
N SER A 207 14.30 4.87 -15.90
CA SER A 207 14.00 3.83 -14.89
C SER A 207 12.51 3.56 -14.71
N GLU A 208 11.66 4.43 -15.24
CA GLU A 208 10.20 4.35 -15.13
C GLU A 208 9.58 4.37 -16.53
N VAL A 209 8.33 3.97 -16.61
CA VAL A 209 7.61 3.90 -17.89
C VAL A 209 6.35 4.76 -17.85
N ASN A 210 6.19 5.62 -18.84
CA ASN A 210 5.03 6.51 -18.96
C ASN A 210 3.84 5.89 -19.74
N TYR A 211 3.97 4.65 -20.15
CA TYR A 211 2.92 3.88 -20.79
C TYR A 211 2.30 2.82 -19.86
N GLU A 212 2.63 2.86 -18.59
CA GLU A 212 2.13 1.91 -17.59
C GLU A 212 1.24 2.64 -16.57
N GLN A 213 -0.01 2.22 -16.49
CA GLN A 213 -1.00 2.84 -15.61
C GLN A 213 -0.57 2.80 -14.14
N SER A 214 0.11 1.74 -13.71
CA SER A 214 0.59 1.56 -12.34
C SER A 214 1.69 2.55 -11.93
N ILE A 215 2.27 3.27 -12.89
CA ILE A 215 3.25 4.34 -12.69
C ILE A 215 2.59 5.71 -12.83
N VAL A 216 1.78 5.91 -13.88
CA VAL A 216 1.18 7.21 -14.19
C VAL A 216 0.12 7.61 -13.16
N ALA A 217 -0.77 6.69 -12.78
CA ALA A 217 -1.84 7.00 -11.82
C ALA A 217 -1.31 7.41 -10.44
N PRO A 218 -0.37 6.68 -9.81
CA PRO A 218 0.20 7.10 -8.53
C PRO A 218 0.91 8.46 -8.57
N SER A 219 1.61 8.82 -9.66
CA SER A 219 2.24 10.14 -9.77
C SER A 219 1.22 11.26 -9.79
N ILE A 220 0.14 11.12 -10.57
CA ILE A 220 -0.97 12.08 -10.62
C ILE A 220 -1.64 12.20 -9.24
N ILE A 221 -1.94 11.06 -8.59
CA ILE A 221 -2.55 11.04 -7.26
C ILE A 221 -1.65 11.75 -6.24
N HIS A 222 -0.34 11.53 -6.29
CA HIS A 222 0.59 12.20 -5.37
C HIS A 222 0.57 13.71 -5.56
N LEU A 223 0.62 14.21 -6.81
CA LEU A 223 0.53 15.63 -7.14
C LEU A 223 -0.77 16.25 -6.62
N LEU A 224 -1.92 15.60 -6.86
CA LEU A 224 -3.21 16.06 -6.37
C LEU A 224 -3.27 16.07 -4.84
N ASN A 225 -2.74 15.06 -4.18
CA ASN A 225 -2.69 15.03 -2.72
C ASN A 225 -1.84 16.17 -2.16
N VAL A 226 -0.69 16.47 -2.77
CA VAL A 226 0.16 17.59 -2.32
C VAL A 226 -0.51 18.93 -2.62
N TYR A 227 -1.21 19.07 -3.74
CA TYR A 227 -2.07 20.25 -3.98
C TYR A 227 -3.11 20.41 -2.88
N MET A 228 -3.83 19.36 -2.52
CA MET A 228 -4.85 19.40 -1.46
C MET A 228 -4.25 19.79 -0.08
N LEU A 229 -3.03 19.38 0.20
CA LEU A 229 -2.35 19.73 1.47
C LEU A 229 -1.82 21.17 1.49
N THR A 230 -1.45 21.74 0.34
CA THR A 230 -0.68 23.00 0.27
C THR A 230 -1.45 24.16 -0.37
N GLY A 231 -2.43 23.86 -1.22
CA GLY A 231 -3.11 24.86 -2.08
C GLY A 231 -2.22 25.38 -3.22
N ASP A 232 -1.04 24.82 -3.45
CA ASP A 232 -0.12 25.29 -4.49
C ASP A 232 -0.53 24.76 -5.87
N GLU A 233 -1.05 25.65 -6.70
CA GLU A 233 -1.56 25.40 -8.06
C GLU A 233 -0.54 24.72 -9.01
N LYS A 234 0.76 24.81 -8.72
CA LYS A 234 1.76 24.16 -9.55
C LYS A 234 1.59 22.62 -9.57
N TYR A 235 1.14 22.05 -8.46
CA TYR A 235 0.92 20.60 -8.35
C TYR A 235 -0.35 20.16 -9.09
N LEU A 236 -1.41 20.98 -9.08
CA LEU A 236 -2.60 20.74 -9.90
C LEU A 236 -2.23 20.73 -11.38
N LYS A 237 -1.51 21.77 -11.85
CA LYS A 237 -1.04 21.86 -13.24
C LYS A 237 -0.11 20.71 -13.62
N GLY A 238 0.75 20.27 -12.67
CA GLY A 238 1.60 19.10 -12.85
C GLY A 238 0.79 17.81 -13.05
N ALA A 239 -0.28 17.61 -12.29
CA ALA A 239 -1.19 16.48 -12.45
C ALA A 239 -1.94 16.55 -13.79
N GLU A 240 -2.50 17.72 -14.14
CA GLU A 240 -3.20 17.92 -15.40
C GLU A 240 -2.31 17.66 -16.63
N SER A 241 -1.03 18.00 -16.57
CA SER A 241 -0.09 17.75 -17.67
C SER A 241 0.14 16.26 -17.95
N GLN A 242 -0.11 15.39 -16.97
CA GLN A 242 0.08 13.94 -17.09
C GLN A 242 -1.23 13.18 -17.40
N LEU A 243 -2.40 13.84 -17.27
CA LEU A 243 -3.69 13.20 -17.54
C LEU A 243 -3.80 12.57 -18.93
N PRO A 244 -3.30 13.16 -20.04
CA PRO A 244 -3.38 12.55 -21.35
C PRO A 244 -2.68 11.19 -21.42
N LEU A 245 -1.62 10.96 -20.62
CA LEU A 245 -0.97 9.65 -20.52
C LEU A 245 -1.90 8.63 -19.86
N LEU A 246 -2.54 9.01 -18.74
CA LEU A 246 -3.49 8.14 -18.05
C LEU A 246 -4.73 7.85 -18.92
N GLU A 247 -5.25 8.86 -19.62
CA GLU A 247 -6.40 8.71 -20.53
C GLU A 247 -6.12 7.74 -21.69
N SER A 248 -4.86 7.57 -22.07
CA SER A 248 -4.49 6.61 -23.12
C SER A 248 -4.80 5.16 -22.74
N PHE A 249 -4.92 4.85 -21.43
CA PHE A 249 -5.35 3.55 -20.92
C PHE A 249 -6.88 3.41 -20.82
N GLY A 250 -7.63 4.51 -21.03
CA GLY A 250 -9.08 4.57 -20.87
C GLY A 250 -9.86 4.39 -22.17
N GLY A 251 -10.39 3.20 -22.44
CA GLY A 251 -11.59 3.03 -23.26
C GLY A 251 -11.52 3.23 -24.77
N LYS A 252 -10.43 3.72 -25.35
CA LYS A 252 -10.22 3.77 -26.80
C LYS A 252 -9.48 2.57 -27.37
N GLN A 253 -9.19 1.61 -26.51
CA GLN A 253 -8.54 0.37 -26.88
C GLN A 253 -9.55 -0.62 -27.45
N PRO A 254 -9.16 -1.55 -28.33
CA PRO A 254 -10.05 -2.53 -28.92
C PRO A 254 -10.76 -3.43 -27.91
N SER A 255 -10.21 -3.55 -26.71
CA SER A 255 -10.82 -4.22 -25.56
C SER A 255 -10.92 -3.23 -24.41
N PHE A 256 -12.09 -3.14 -23.78
CA PHE A 256 -12.33 -2.31 -22.60
C PHE A 256 -11.89 -3.01 -21.29
N HIS A 257 -11.24 -4.14 -21.39
CA HIS A 257 -10.57 -4.73 -20.24
C HIS A 257 -9.33 -3.91 -19.95
N LEU A 258 -9.25 -3.38 -18.74
CA LEU A 258 -8.01 -2.85 -18.19
C LEU A 258 -7.05 -4.03 -18.08
N TYR A 259 -6.02 -4.01 -18.88
CA TYR A 259 -4.92 -4.93 -18.68
C TYR A 259 -4.02 -4.33 -17.61
N ASP A 260 -4.14 -4.84 -16.39
CA ASP A 260 -3.00 -4.84 -15.49
C ASP A 260 -1.97 -5.80 -16.06
N ILE A 261 -0.85 -5.26 -16.43
CA ILE A 261 0.30 -6.03 -16.88
C ILE A 261 1.02 -6.57 -15.65
#